data_342f93d0985f6b83ef2fa39f880b18e9
#
_entry.id   342f93d0985f6b83ef2fa39f880b18e9
#
_cell.length_a   1.000
_cell.length_b   1.000
_cell.length_c   1.000
_cell.angle_alpha   90.00
_cell.angle_beta   90.00
_cell.angle_gamma   90.00
#
_symmetry.space_group_name_H-M   'P 1'
#
loop_
_entity.id
_entity.type
_entity.pdbx_description
1 polymer ?
#
loop_
_entity_poly.entity_id
_entity_poly.type
_entity_poly.pdbx_seq_one_letter_code
_entity_poly.pdbx_strand_id
1 'polypeptide(L)'
;IMGAGGIGFDVAEYLTQSGPSTSLDPQAWAAEWGVDTAYRQAGGLTEPQEEPSARKVFLLQRKDSKVGAGLGRTTGWIHRTVLKNRGVVFIAGAVYERIDDAGLHVRVGEGSTVLPVDTIVLATGQEPMRDLYAVLDESGADVRLIGGADVAAELDAKRAIKQGTEVAVSI
;
A
#
# COMPACT_ATOMS: atom_id res chain seq x y z
N ILE A 1 -3.03 -2.14 9.63
CA ILE A 1 -3.37 -1.34 8.43
C ILE A 1 -4.56 -2.02 7.76
N MET A 2 -5.67 -1.30 7.65
CA MET A 2 -6.88 -1.77 6.96
C MET A 2 -6.84 -1.28 5.51
N GLY A 3 -6.73 -2.21 4.56
CA GLY A 3 -6.59 -1.94 3.12
C GLY A 3 -5.19 -2.22 2.60
N ALA A 4 -5.07 -3.26 1.76
CA ALA A 4 -3.81 -3.74 1.18
C ALA A 4 -3.70 -3.40 -0.33
N GLY A 5 -4.08 -2.18 -0.67
CA GLY A 5 -3.75 -1.53 -1.96
C GLY A 5 -2.34 -0.94 -1.93
N GLY A 6 -1.95 -0.21 -2.97
CA GLY A 6 -0.64 0.44 -3.07
C GLY A 6 -0.30 1.27 -1.82
N ILE A 7 -1.20 2.17 -1.43
CA ILE A 7 -1.03 3.03 -0.23
C ILE A 7 -0.83 2.19 1.04
N GLY A 8 -1.59 1.10 1.22
CA GLY A 8 -1.44 0.24 2.39
C GLY A 8 -0.08 -0.45 2.45
N PHE A 9 0.48 -0.83 1.30
CA PHE A 9 1.83 -1.37 1.18
C PHE A 9 2.89 -0.33 1.48
N ASP A 10 2.79 0.87 0.91
CA ASP A 10 3.73 1.98 1.15
C ASP A 10 3.78 2.36 2.63
N VAL A 11 2.60 2.47 3.28
CA VAL A 11 2.52 2.72 4.73
C VAL A 11 3.13 1.57 5.53
N ALA A 12 2.91 0.32 5.13
CA ALA A 12 3.50 -0.83 5.81
C ALA A 12 5.04 -0.83 5.69
N GLU A 13 5.58 -0.51 4.52
CA GLU A 13 7.03 -0.36 4.31
C GLU A 13 7.61 0.75 5.20
N TYR A 14 6.95 1.91 5.22
CA TYR A 14 7.37 3.03 6.06
C TYR A 14 7.36 2.67 7.55
N LEU A 15 6.29 2.05 8.05
CA LEU A 15 6.14 1.71 9.47
C LEU A 15 7.08 0.59 9.94
N THR A 16 7.53 -0.26 9.02
CA THR A 16 8.46 -1.36 9.32
C THR A 16 9.93 -0.99 9.14
N GLN A 17 10.22 0.15 8.55
CA GLN A 17 11.59 0.63 8.40
C GLN A 17 12.14 1.07 9.75
N SER A 18 13.36 0.63 10.06
CA SER A 18 14.16 1.07 11.20
C SER A 18 15.44 1.73 10.66
N GLY A 19 15.70 2.98 11.06
CA GLY A 19 16.88 3.71 10.63
C GLY A 19 16.80 4.30 9.20
N PRO A 20 17.95 4.69 8.62
CA PRO A 20 18.03 5.23 7.27
C PRO A 20 17.63 4.20 6.21
N SER A 21 17.04 4.66 5.11
CA SER A 21 16.69 3.77 4.00
C SER A 21 17.94 3.16 3.37
N THR A 22 17.99 1.85 3.23
CA THR A 22 19.07 1.12 2.56
C THR A 22 19.22 1.51 1.09
N SER A 23 18.17 2.07 0.46
CA SER A 23 18.22 2.58 -0.91
C SER A 23 19.20 3.76 -1.10
N LEU A 24 19.65 4.38 -0.02
CA LEU A 24 20.64 5.46 -0.04
C LEU A 24 22.08 4.95 0.05
N ASP A 25 22.27 3.65 0.33
CA ASP A 25 23.58 3.00 0.47
C ASP A 25 23.56 1.68 -0.30
N PRO A 26 24.25 1.59 -1.46
CA PRO A 26 24.30 0.37 -2.26
C PRO A 26 24.89 -0.86 -1.53
N GLN A 27 25.78 -0.64 -0.57
CA GLN A 27 26.36 -1.74 0.22
C GLN A 27 25.37 -2.28 1.24
N ALA A 28 24.67 -1.38 1.95
CA ALA A 28 23.61 -1.74 2.88
C ALA A 28 22.46 -2.45 2.14
N TRP A 29 22.06 -1.94 0.97
CA TRP A 29 21.04 -2.59 0.13
C TRP A 29 21.48 -3.99 -0.32
N ALA A 30 22.72 -4.15 -0.78
CA ALA A 30 23.24 -5.45 -1.18
C ALA A 30 23.24 -6.45 -0.01
N ALA A 31 23.61 -5.99 1.19
CA ALA A 31 23.58 -6.82 2.39
C ALA A 31 22.15 -7.22 2.78
N GLU A 32 21.21 -6.30 2.77
CA GLU A 32 19.78 -6.57 3.04
C GLU A 32 19.21 -7.66 2.11
N TRP A 33 19.56 -7.59 0.82
CA TRP A 33 19.07 -8.54 -0.18
C TRP A 33 19.93 -9.80 -0.37
N GLY A 34 21.02 -9.92 0.36
CA GLY A 34 21.95 -11.06 0.24
C GLY A 34 22.65 -11.10 -1.12
N VAL A 35 23.07 -9.94 -1.62
CA VAL A 35 23.83 -9.82 -2.88
C VAL A 35 25.33 -9.82 -2.59
N ASP A 36 26.06 -10.82 -3.10
CA ASP A 36 27.53 -10.87 -3.03
C ASP A 36 28.14 -10.01 -4.15
N THR A 37 28.42 -8.75 -3.84
CA THR A 37 29.04 -7.80 -4.78
C THR A 37 30.47 -8.15 -5.18
N ALA A 38 31.12 -9.06 -4.46
CA ALA A 38 32.47 -9.56 -4.77
C ALA A 38 32.46 -10.82 -5.64
N TYR A 39 31.28 -11.34 -5.97
CA TYR A 39 31.08 -12.54 -6.81
C TYR A 39 31.83 -13.79 -6.32
N ARG A 40 31.98 -13.96 -5.00
CA ARG A 40 32.66 -15.11 -4.40
C ARG A 40 31.76 -16.33 -4.26
N GLN A 41 30.46 -16.10 -4.21
CA GLN A 41 29.45 -17.13 -4.07
C GLN A 41 28.75 -17.43 -5.39
N ALA A 42 28.30 -18.67 -5.57
CA ALA A 42 27.55 -19.07 -6.75
C ALA A 42 26.29 -18.24 -6.93
N GLY A 43 26.06 -17.72 -8.14
CA GLY A 43 24.93 -16.89 -8.45
C GLY A 43 24.99 -15.46 -7.88
N GLY A 44 26.10 -15.07 -7.22
CA GLY A 44 26.24 -13.76 -6.57
C GLY A 44 25.31 -13.61 -5.36
N LEU A 45 24.96 -14.72 -4.68
CA LEU A 45 24.05 -14.73 -3.54
C LEU A 45 24.79 -15.03 -2.25
N THR A 46 24.40 -14.36 -1.18
CA THR A 46 24.84 -14.62 0.19
C THR A 46 23.65 -14.56 1.15
N GLU A 47 23.85 -14.83 2.44
CA GLU A 47 22.81 -14.70 3.46
C GLU A 47 22.31 -13.24 3.55
N PRO A 48 20.98 -12.98 3.40
CA PRO A 48 20.41 -11.66 3.61
C PRO A 48 20.59 -11.20 5.05
N GLN A 49 20.91 -9.94 5.23
CA GLN A 49 20.97 -9.29 6.53
C GLN A 49 19.66 -8.49 6.73
N GLU A 50 18.64 -9.19 7.22
CA GLU A 50 17.34 -8.56 7.44
C GLU A 50 17.37 -7.71 8.72
N GLU A 51 16.95 -6.44 8.61
CA GLU A 51 16.69 -5.62 9.79
C GLU A 51 15.31 -5.95 10.38
N PRO A 52 15.24 -6.27 11.69
CA PRO A 52 13.96 -6.52 12.32
C PRO A 52 13.11 -5.25 12.34
N SER A 53 11.83 -5.37 12.04
CA SER A 53 10.90 -4.26 12.17
C SER A 53 10.76 -3.80 13.62
N ALA A 54 10.81 -2.49 13.83
CA ALA A 54 10.56 -1.88 15.14
C ALA A 54 9.08 -2.03 15.60
N ARG A 55 8.17 -2.43 14.70
CA ARG A 55 6.73 -2.53 14.93
C ARG A 55 6.18 -3.85 14.42
N LYS A 56 5.25 -4.43 15.16
CA LYS A 56 4.44 -5.53 14.66
C LYS A 56 3.32 -4.96 13.80
N VAL A 57 3.32 -5.29 12.52
CA VAL A 57 2.35 -4.77 11.56
C VAL A 57 1.48 -5.88 11.01
N PHE A 58 0.16 -5.65 11.02
CA PHE A 58 -0.84 -6.45 10.32
C PHE A 58 -1.33 -5.67 9.11
N LEU A 59 -1.30 -6.27 7.93
CA LEU A 59 -1.83 -5.71 6.69
C LEU A 59 -3.02 -6.54 6.22
N LEU A 60 -4.21 -5.92 6.27
CA LEU A 60 -5.49 -6.60 6.08
C LEU A 60 -6.19 -6.17 4.80
N GLN A 61 -6.88 -7.11 4.15
CA GLN A 61 -7.82 -6.81 3.06
C GLN A 61 -9.11 -7.63 3.18
N ARG A 62 -10.20 -7.08 2.65
CA ARG A 62 -11.52 -7.78 2.60
C ARG A 62 -11.57 -8.88 1.54
N LYS A 63 -10.83 -8.72 0.43
CA LYS A 63 -10.77 -9.73 -0.66
C LYS A 63 -10.07 -10.98 -0.16
N ASP A 64 -10.57 -12.17 -0.55
CA ASP A 64 -9.94 -13.47 -0.24
C ASP A 64 -8.69 -13.74 -1.08
N SER A 65 -8.47 -12.95 -2.13
CA SER A 65 -7.30 -13.08 -2.97
C SER A 65 -6.01 -12.85 -2.19
N LYS A 66 -4.89 -13.32 -2.73
CA LYS A 66 -3.56 -13.04 -2.17
C LYS A 66 -3.38 -11.54 -1.88
N VAL A 67 -2.96 -11.19 -0.66
CA VAL A 67 -2.68 -9.81 -0.28
C VAL A 67 -1.68 -9.19 -1.26
N GLY A 68 -2.03 -8.01 -1.79
CA GLY A 68 -1.24 -7.34 -2.81
C GLY A 68 -1.34 -7.94 -4.22
N ALA A 69 -2.36 -8.75 -4.52
CA ALA A 69 -2.58 -9.26 -5.88
C ALA A 69 -2.83 -8.17 -6.92
N GLY A 70 -3.36 -7.01 -6.49
CA GLY A 70 -3.62 -5.84 -7.34
C GLY A 70 -2.41 -4.92 -7.57
N LEU A 71 -1.26 -5.19 -6.94
CA LEU A 71 -0.05 -4.41 -7.17
C LEU A 71 0.51 -4.63 -8.57
N GLY A 72 1.33 -3.68 -9.04
CA GLY A 72 1.98 -3.74 -10.34
C GLY A 72 2.69 -5.09 -10.59
N ARG A 73 2.52 -5.65 -11.77
CA ARG A 73 3.05 -6.99 -12.12
C ARG A 73 4.56 -7.08 -12.00
N THR A 74 5.27 -5.99 -12.27
CA THR A 74 6.74 -5.94 -12.26
C THR A 74 7.32 -5.73 -10.87
N THR A 75 6.64 -5.00 -9.98
CA THR A 75 7.17 -4.58 -8.68
C THR A 75 6.42 -5.14 -7.47
N GLY A 76 5.18 -5.58 -7.63
CA GLY A 76 4.35 -6.03 -6.53
C GLY A 76 4.91 -7.24 -5.76
N TRP A 77 5.72 -8.08 -6.40
CA TRP A 77 6.40 -9.17 -5.75
C TRP A 77 7.53 -8.68 -4.81
N ILE A 78 8.21 -7.58 -5.17
CA ILE A 78 9.27 -6.97 -4.37
C ILE A 78 8.65 -6.44 -3.07
N HIS A 79 7.61 -5.62 -3.16
CA HIS A 79 6.89 -5.08 -2.00
C HIS A 79 6.41 -6.18 -1.05
N ARG A 80 5.81 -7.25 -1.60
CA ARG A 80 5.40 -8.40 -0.76
C ARG A 80 6.57 -9.10 -0.09
N THR A 81 7.70 -9.24 -0.78
CA THR A 81 8.90 -9.87 -0.23
C THR A 81 9.49 -9.03 0.89
N VAL A 82 9.67 -7.73 0.68
CA VAL A 82 10.14 -6.79 1.71
C VAL A 82 9.30 -6.89 2.98
N LEU A 83 7.98 -6.76 2.85
CA LEU A 83 7.09 -6.78 4.02
C LEU A 83 7.08 -8.15 4.70
N LYS A 84 7.16 -9.24 3.94
CA LYS A 84 7.26 -10.58 4.49
C LYS A 84 8.56 -10.77 5.29
N ASN A 85 9.68 -10.33 4.74
CA ASN A 85 10.98 -10.39 5.40
C ASN A 85 10.99 -9.56 6.70
N ARG A 86 10.31 -8.42 6.70
CA ARG A 86 10.13 -7.58 7.90
C ARG A 86 9.05 -8.09 8.86
N GLY A 87 8.54 -9.28 8.67
CA GLY A 87 7.60 -9.94 9.58
C GLY A 87 6.18 -9.38 9.57
N VAL A 88 5.76 -8.66 8.51
CA VAL A 88 4.38 -8.19 8.37
C VAL A 88 3.42 -9.37 8.21
N VAL A 89 2.37 -9.39 9.03
CA VAL A 89 1.33 -10.41 8.97
C VAL A 89 0.27 -10.00 7.96
N PHE A 90 0.14 -10.76 6.89
CA PHE A 90 -0.88 -10.55 5.85
C PHE A 90 -2.17 -11.30 6.17
N ILE A 91 -3.31 -10.59 6.16
CA ILE A 91 -4.63 -11.17 6.43
C ILE A 91 -5.56 -10.85 5.25
N ALA A 92 -5.95 -11.89 4.52
CA ALA A 92 -6.96 -11.81 3.46
C ALA A 92 -8.35 -12.21 3.99
N GLY A 93 -9.42 -11.82 3.31
CA GLY A 93 -10.79 -12.18 3.68
C GLY A 93 -11.26 -11.60 5.01
N ALA A 94 -10.65 -10.49 5.46
CA ALA A 94 -10.96 -9.89 6.75
C ALA A 94 -12.29 -9.14 6.72
N VAL A 95 -13.20 -9.48 7.61
CA VAL A 95 -14.40 -8.70 7.94
C VAL A 95 -14.09 -7.92 9.22
N TYR A 96 -14.14 -6.61 9.14
CA TYR A 96 -13.89 -5.73 10.28
C TYR A 96 -15.17 -5.62 11.11
N GLU A 97 -15.11 -5.99 12.38
CA GLU A 97 -16.30 -6.05 13.25
C GLU A 97 -16.40 -4.82 14.13
N ARG A 98 -15.34 -4.50 14.89
CA ARG A 98 -15.29 -3.31 15.75
C ARG A 98 -13.85 -2.99 16.17
N ILE A 99 -13.70 -1.81 16.75
CA ILE A 99 -12.48 -1.32 17.39
C ILE A 99 -12.84 -0.96 18.83
N ASP A 100 -12.06 -1.45 19.78
CA ASP A 100 -12.16 -1.11 21.20
C ASP A 100 -10.78 -1.14 21.88
N ASP A 101 -10.73 -0.99 23.20
CA ASP A 101 -9.47 -0.96 23.97
C ASP A 101 -8.67 -2.28 23.91
N ALA A 102 -9.30 -3.38 23.48
CA ALA A 102 -8.60 -4.64 23.23
C ALA A 102 -7.91 -4.70 21.84
N GLY A 103 -8.25 -3.77 20.96
CA GLY A 103 -7.70 -3.70 19.60
C GLY A 103 -8.74 -3.77 18.48
N LEU A 104 -8.33 -4.35 17.34
CA LEU A 104 -9.19 -4.55 16.17
C LEU A 104 -9.79 -5.95 16.17
N HIS A 105 -11.11 -6.04 16.26
CA HIS A 105 -11.86 -7.28 16.12
C HIS A 105 -12.13 -7.58 14.65
N VAL A 106 -11.66 -8.74 14.21
CA VAL A 106 -11.81 -9.19 12.82
C VAL A 106 -12.32 -10.61 12.77
N ARG A 107 -13.11 -10.91 11.74
CA ARG A 107 -13.50 -12.26 11.39
C ARG A 107 -12.83 -12.66 10.08
N VAL A 108 -12.25 -13.86 10.05
CA VAL A 108 -11.64 -14.45 8.86
C VAL A 108 -12.22 -15.85 8.71
N GLY A 109 -12.93 -16.10 7.61
CA GLY A 109 -13.74 -17.30 7.47
C GLY A 109 -14.81 -17.39 8.55
N GLU A 110 -14.84 -18.48 9.31
CA GLU A 110 -15.79 -18.70 10.43
C GLU A 110 -15.22 -18.26 11.79
N GLY A 111 -13.94 -17.88 11.85
CA GLY A 111 -13.25 -17.54 13.11
C GLY A 111 -13.15 -16.04 13.35
N SER A 112 -13.64 -15.58 14.52
CA SER A 112 -13.39 -14.20 14.99
C SER A 112 -12.17 -14.17 15.91
N THR A 113 -11.36 -13.11 15.77
CA THR A 113 -10.17 -12.88 16.60
C THR A 113 -9.99 -11.39 16.89
N VAL A 114 -9.26 -11.10 17.93
CA VAL A 114 -8.84 -9.72 18.27
C VAL A 114 -7.37 -9.58 17.95
N LEU A 115 -7.05 -8.59 17.14
CA LEU A 115 -5.67 -8.17 16.91
C LEU A 115 -5.34 -7.10 17.94
N PRO A 116 -4.47 -7.41 18.94
CA PRO A 116 -4.07 -6.45 19.95
C PRO A 116 -3.13 -5.42 19.34
N VAL A 117 -3.67 -4.29 18.94
CA VAL A 117 -2.96 -3.20 18.26
C VAL A 117 -3.24 -1.87 18.93
N ASP A 118 -2.23 -1.02 19.02
CA ASP A 118 -2.32 0.33 19.62
C ASP A 118 -2.74 1.39 18.58
N THR A 119 -2.51 1.11 17.30
CA THR A 119 -2.74 2.06 16.22
C THR A 119 -3.40 1.36 15.04
N ILE A 120 -4.42 1.99 14.46
CA ILE A 120 -5.11 1.52 13.28
C ILE A 120 -4.98 2.57 12.18
N VAL A 121 -4.43 2.15 11.02
CA VAL A 121 -4.32 2.98 9.84
C VAL A 121 -5.37 2.57 8.82
N LEU A 122 -6.19 3.53 8.40
CA LEU A 122 -7.23 3.33 7.38
C LEU A 122 -6.68 3.68 6.00
N ALA A 123 -6.51 2.67 5.14
CA ALA A 123 -6.14 2.80 3.73
C ALA A 123 -7.22 2.15 2.83
N THR A 124 -8.50 2.37 3.19
CA THR A 124 -9.66 1.62 2.67
C THR A 124 -10.31 2.23 1.45
N GLY A 125 -9.76 3.28 0.90
CA GLY A 125 -10.25 3.98 -0.28
C GLY A 125 -10.13 5.49 -0.15
N GLN A 126 -10.64 6.18 -1.16
CA GLN A 126 -10.65 7.63 -1.26
C GLN A 126 -12.01 8.08 -1.78
N GLU A 127 -12.43 9.27 -1.40
CA GLU A 127 -13.62 9.94 -1.92
C GLU A 127 -13.23 11.09 -2.85
N PRO A 128 -14.02 11.38 -3.90
CA PRO A 128 -13.75 12.51 -4.77
C PRO A 128 -13.86 13.83 -4.02
N MET A 129 -12.83 14.67 -4.11
CA MET A 129 -12.89 16.05 -3.59
C MET A 129 -13.46 16.96 -4.67
N ARG A 130 -14.60 17.58 -4.38
CA ARG A 130 -15.37 18.41 -5.33
C ARG A 130 -15.75 19.76 -4.75
N ASP A 131 -15.08 20.24 -3.73
CA ASP A 131 -15.45 21.46 -2.99
C ASP A 131 -15.53 22.70 -3.88
N LEU A 132 -14.67 22.79 -4.89
CA LEU A 132 -14.69 23.91 -5.83
C LEU A 132 -15.69 23.76 -6.97
N TYR A 133 -16.24 22.56 -7.19
CA TYR A 133 -17.08 22.29 -8.36
C TYR A 133 -18.35 23.13 -8.31
N ALA A 134 -19.10 23.11 -7.21
CA ALA A 134 -20.35 23.84 -7.08
C ALA A 134 -20.17 25.35 -7.25
N VAL A 135 -19.13 25.92 -6.63
CA VAL A 135 -18.83 27.35 -6.71
C VAL A 135 -18.48 27.79 -8.13
N LEU A 136 -17.73 27.00 -8.86
CA LEU A 136 -17.33 27.30 -10.23
C LEU A 136 -18.48 27.09 -11.22
N ASP A 137 -19.29 26.05 -11.03
CA ASP A 137 -20.48 25.76 -11.84
C ASP A 137 -21.53 26.87 -11.70
N GLU A 138 -21.81 27.33 -10.49
CA GLU A 138 -22.67 28.45 -10.20
C GLU A 138 -22.20 29.79 -10.83
N SER A 139 -20.91 29.95 -11.04
CA SER A 139 -20.33 31.12 -11.71
C SER A 139 -20.56 31.13 -13.23
N GLY A 140 -21.11 30.04 -13.80
CA GLY A 140 -21.32 29.85 -15.24
C GLY A 140 -20.05 29.47 -16.00
N ALA A 141 -18.98 29.05 -15.31
CA ALA A 141 -17.79 28.52 -15.95
C ALA A 141 -18.04 27.10 -16.51
N ASP A 142 -17.43 26.76 -17.66
CA ASP A 142 -17.44 25.39 -18.16
C ASP A 142 -16.46 24.53 -17.32
N VAL A 143 -16.99 23.88 -16.30
CA VAL A 143 -16.19 23.08 -15.35
C VAL A 143 -16.28 21.61 -15.68
N ARG A 144 -15.14 20.96 -15.79
CA ARG A 144 -15.03 19.52 -16.07
C ARG A 144 -14.35 18.79 -14.91
N LEU A 145 -15.00 17.76 -14.40
CA LEU A 145 -14.41 16.88 -13.38
C LEU A 145 -13.56 15.80 -14.06
N ILE A 146 -12.30 15.69 -13.68
CA ILE A 146 -11.38 14.67 -14.19
C ILE A 146 -10.60 14.00 -13.06
N GLY A 147 -10.05 12.81 -13.33
CA GLY A 147 -9.22 12.07 -12.38
C GLY A 147 -9.92 11.75 -11.07
N GLY A 148 -9.27 12.06 -9.95
CA GLY A 148 -9.80 11.80 -8.62
C GLY A 148 -10.99 12.65 -8.23
N ALA A 149 -11.16 13.85 -8.81
CA ALA A 149 -12.33 14.69 -8.58
C ALA A 149 -13.60 14.13 -9.25
N ASP A 150 -13.45 13.38 -10.35
CA ASP A 150 -14.54 12.64 -10.97
C ASP A 150 -14.83 11.33 -10.23
N VAL A 151 -13.86 10.42 -10.23
CA VAL A 151 -13.95 9.12 -9.53
C VAL A 151 -12.62 8.83 -8.83
N ALA A 152 -12.63 8.83 -7.49
CA ALA A 152 -11.43 8.59 -6.71
C ALA A 152 -11.05 7.09 -6.61
N ALA A 153 -12.02 6.17 -6.78
CA ALA A 153 -11.78 4.74 -6.67
C ALA A 153 -10.80 4.24 -7.72
N GLU A 154 -9.80 3.45 -7.28
CA GLU A 154 -8.80 2.82 -8.13
C GLU A 154 -8.14 3.80 -9.14
N LEU A 155 -7.90 5.04 -8.70
CA LEU A 155 -7.26 6.06 -9.52
C LEU A 155 -5.78 5.72 -9.73
N ASP A 156 -5.36 5.68 -10.98
CA ASP A 156 -3.96 5.64 -11.40
C ASP A 156 -3.64 6.80 -12.36
N ALA A 157 -2.35 7.04 -12.57
CA ALA A 157 -1.88 8.09 -13.46
C ALA A 157 -2.37 7.87 -14.90
N LYS A 158 -2.48 6.63 -15.38
CA LYS A 158 -2.92 6.29 -16.71
C LYS A 158 -4.37 6.74 -16.95
N ARG A 159 -5.27 6.44 -16.01
CA ARG A 159 -6.69 6.85 -16.10
C ARG A 159 -6.83 8.36 -16.04
N ALA A 160 -6.11 9.02 -15.12
CA ALA A 160 -6.17 10.48 -14.97
C ALA A 160 -5.66 11.21 -16.22
N ILE A 161 -4.52 10.79 -16.77
CA ILE A 161 -3.93 11.37 -18.00
C ILE A 161 -4.85 11.15 -19.20
N LYS A 162 -5.38 9.93 -19.38
CA LYS A 162 -6.32 9.62 -20.45
C LYS A 162 -7.53 10.54 -20.42
N GLN A 163 -8.21 10.63 -19.26
CA GLN A 163 -9.39 11.45 -19.08
C GLN A 163 -9.10 12.93 -19.32
N GLY A 164 -7.99 13.47 -18.81
CA GLY A 164 -7.58 14.84 -19.04
C GLY A 164 -7.30 15.12 -20.51
N THR A 165 -6.68 14.18 -21.23
CA THR A 165 -6.44 14.31 -22.67
C THR A 165 -7.76 14.30 -23.45
N GLU A 166 -8.68 13.38 -23.17
CA GLU A 166 -9.98 13.28 -23.83
C GLU A 166 -10.81 14.54 -23.63
N VAL A 167 -10.81 15.13 -22.45
CA VAL A 167 -11.49 16.40 -22.17
C VAL A 167 -10.83 17.54 -22.96
N ALA A 168 -9.50 17.64 -22.92
CA ALA A 168 -8.78 18.73 -23.59
C ALA A 168 -8.98 18.76 -25.12
N VAL A 169 -9.15 17.62 -25.77
CA VAL A 169 -9.43 17.57 -27.22
C VAL A 169 -10.90 17.72 -27.57
N SER A 170 -11.79 17.75 -26.57
CA SER A 170 -13.25 17.94 -26.74
C SER A 170 -13.71 19.39 -26.53
N ILE A 171 -12.81 20.27 -26.13
CA ILE A 171 -13.01 21.72 -25.97
C ILE A 171 -12.61 22.41 -27.27
#